data_0150ccb30cd6c62d69be5060389adc15
#
_entry.id   0150ccb30cd6c62d69be5060389adc15
#
_cell.length_a   1.000
_cell.length_b   1.000
_cell.length_c   1.000
_cell.angle_alpha   90.00
_cell.angle_beta   90.00
_cell.angle_gamma   90.00
#
_symmetry.space_group_name_H-M   'P 1'
#
loop_
_entity.id
_entity.type
_entity.pdbx_description
1 polymer ?
#
loop_
_entity_poly.entity_id
_entity_poly.type
_entity_poly.pdbx_seq_one_letter_code
_entity_poly.pdbx_strand_id
1 'polypeptide(L)'
;VWAGFDWIEGQAGTREAYRAGVALERPDRYFLVSNLVVLGVAVGPATVAALAWLRHRPTWWLAGGALAGVVVADLSTMSKGEVERIWLPAVPFLVLATATFPDLRWRRGWLAAQLAAALALQLVLRSPW
;
A
#
# COMPACT_ATOMS: atom_id res chain seq x y z
N VAL A 1 -2.25 18.84 -26.94
CA VAL A 1 -2.52 17.40 -26.85
C VAL A 1 -2.14 16.76 -28.19
N TRP A 2 -0.97 16.14 -28.24
CA TRP A 2 -0.27 15.78 -29.51
C TRP A 2 -0.86 14.58 -30.28
N ALA A 3 -1.81 13.86 -29.69
CA ALA A 3 -2.41 12.67 -30.29
C ALA A 3 -3.96 12.63 -30.17
N GLY A 4 -4.60 13.76 -29.94
CA GLY A 4 -6.07 13.80 -29.79
C GLY A 4 -6.60 13.23 -28.49
N PHE A 5 -5.71 12.84 -27.52
CA PHE A 5 -6.09 12.36 -26.23
C PHE A 5 -5.76 13.40 -25.15
N ASP A 6 -6.76 13.83 -24.38
CA ASP A 6 -6.58 14.69 -23.22
C ASP A 6 -6.61 13.83 -21.95
N TRP A 7 -5.46 13.82 -21.24
CA TRP A 7 -5.32 13.04 -20.00
C TRP A 7 -6.24 13.51 -18.87
N ILE A 8 -6.51 14.82 -18.79
CA ILE A 8 -7.36 15.40 -17.76
C ILE A 8 -8.82 15.02 -18.01
N GLU A 9 -9.25 15.14 -19.26
CA GLU A 9 -10.61 14.74 -19.68
C GLU A 9 -10.79 13.22 -19.56
N GLY A 10 -9.79 12.43 -19.97
CA GLY A 10 -9.78 10.97 -19.82
C GLY A 10 -9.86 10.54 -18.34
N GLN A 11 -9.13 11.21 -17.45
CA GLN A 11 -9.21 10.94 -16.02
C GLN A 11 -10.57 11.32 -15.44
N ALA A 12 -11.14 12.45 -15.86
CA ALA A 12 -12.46 12.87 -15.41
C ALA A 12 -13.55 11.86 -15.82
N GLY A 13 -13.54 11.40 -17.08
CA GLY A 13 -14.45 10.38 -17.59
C GLY A 13 -14.28 9.04 -16.88
N THR A 14 -13.04 8.61 -16.64
CA THR A 14 -12.76 7.38 -15.89
C THR A 14 -13.29 7.48 -14.46
N ARG A 15 -13.11 8.62 -13.81
CA ARG A 15 -13.60 8.86 -12.46
C ARG A 15 -15.12 8.84 -12.39
N GLU A 16 -15.79 9.42 -13.36
CA GLU A 16 -17.25 9.41 -13.46
C GLU A 16 -17.77 7.99 -13.67
N ALA A 17 -17.22 7.25 -14.63
CA ALA A 17 -17.58 5.85 -14.88
C ALA A 17 -17.34 4.96 -13.65
N TYR A 18 -16.22 5.14 -12.93
CA TYR A 18 -15.91 4.41 -11.72
C TYR A 18 -16.93 4.70 -10.60
N ARG A 19 -17.31 5.96 -10.42
CA ARG A 19 -18.29 6.38 -9.41
C ARG A 19 -19.70 5.92 -9.74
N ALA A 20 -20.07 5.88 -11.01
CA ALA A 20 -21.36 5.37 -11.45
C ALA A 20 -21.47 3.82 -11.37
N GLY A 21 -20.32 3.13 -11.30
CA GLY A 21 -20.22 1.67 -11.24
C GLY A 21 -19.96 1.14 -9.83
N VAL A 22 -18.90 0.36 -9.70
CA VAL A 22 -18.54 -0.40 -8.48
C VAL A 22 -18.37 0.49 -7.24
N ALA A 23 -17.99 1.75 -7.41
CA ALA A 23 -17.80 2.68 -6.30
C ALA A 23 -19.07 3.22 -5.68
N LEU A 24 -20.23 3.06 -6.34
CA LEU A 24 -21.50 3.61 -5.87
C LEU A 24 -21.90 3.08 -4.48
N GLU A 25 -21.69 1.78 -4.26
CA GLU A 25 -22.06 1.10 -3.00
C GLU A 25 -20.95 1.11 -1.95
N ARG A 26 -19.78 1.70 -2.26
CA ARG A 26 -18.57 1.65 -1.42
C ARG A 26 -18.31 3.00 -0.77
N PRO A 27 -18.54 3.15 0.56
CA PRO A 27 -18.35 4.44 1.25
C PRO A 27 -16.86 4.84 1.29
N ASP A 28 -16.55 6.08 0.83
CA ASP A 28 -15.19 6.59 0.75
C ASP A 28 -14.44 6.51 2.08
N ARG A 29 -15.07 6.93 3.17
CA ARG A 29 -14.46 6.96 4.50
C ARG A 29 -13.98 5.59 5.00
N TYR A 30 -14.72 4.54 4.68
CA TYR A 30 -14.34 3.18 5.05
C TYR A 30 -13.10 2.75 4.26
N PHE A 31 -13.10 2.98 2.94
CA PHE A 31 -12.00 2.53 2.10
C PHE A 31 -10.72 3.32 2.29
N LEU A 32 -10.76 4.63 2.59
CA LEU A 32 -9.58 5.42 2.94
C LEU A 32 -8.80 4.83 4.13
N VAL A 33 -9.49 4.27 5.11
CA VAL A 33 -8.82 3.65 6.27
C VAL A 33 -8.48 2.19 5.98
N SER A 34 -9.42 1.42 5.45
CA SER A 34 -9.22 -0.02 5.22
C SER A 34 -8.13 -0.31 4.20
N ASN A 35 -8.00 0.51 3.16
CA ASN A 35 -6.93 0.38 2.17
C ASN A 35 -5.53 0.49 2.80
N LEU A 36 -5.32 1.46 3.69
CA LEU A 36 -4.04 1.61 4.38
C LEU A 36 -3.77 0.45 5.35
N VAL A 37 -4.82 -0.05 6.01
CA VAL A 37 -4.70 -1.25 6.87
C VAL A 37 -4.33 -2.48 6.03
N VAL A 38 -4.98 -2.68 4.89
CA VAL A 38 -4.68 -3.78 3.96
C VAL A 38 -3.25 -3.68 3.44
N LEU A 39 -2.77 -2.46 3.09
CA LEU A 39 -1.37 -2.26 2.72
C LEU A 39 -0.45 -2.63 3.88
N GLY A 40 -0.75 -2.18 5.12
CA GLY A 40 0.03 -2.52 6.30
C GLY A 40 0.13 -4.03 6.53
N VAL A 41 -0.98 -4.75 6.33
CA VAL A 41 -1.01 -6.22 6.37
C VAL A 41 -0.17 -6.83 5.25
N ALA A 42 -0.29 -6.33 4.03
CA ALA A 42 0.44 -6.84 2.86
C ALA A 42 1.96 -6.65 2.97
N VAL A 43 2.43 -5.49 3.44
CA VAL A 43 3.86 -5.25 3.67
C VAL A 43 4.38 -5.91 4.96
N GLY A 44 3.48 -6.20 5.89
CA GLY A 44 3.71 -6.93 7.13
C GLY A 44 4.36 -6.14 8.26
N PRO A 45 4.37 -6.72 9.48
CA PRO A 45 4.74 -6.03 10.71
C PRO A 45 6.19 -5.53 10.72
N ALA A 46 7.12 -6.25 10.09
CA ALA A 46 8.52 -5.84 10.01
C ALA A 46 8.67 -4.51 9.27
N THR A 47 7.98 -4.36 8.14
CA THR A 47 8.03 -3.14 7.32
C THR A 47 7.38 -1.97 8.06
N VAL A 48 6.22 -2.18 8.68
CA VAL A 48 5.53 -1.15 9.45
C VAL A 48 6.41 -0.64 10.60
N ALA A 49 7.04 -1.56 11.35
CA ALA A 49 7.96 -1.17 12.42
C ALA A 49 9.20 -0.44 11.89
N ALA A 50 9.78 -0.89 10.79
CA ALA A 50 10.95 -0.25 10.19
C ALA A 50 10.63 1.17 9.70
N LEU A 51 9.47 1.39 9.09
CA LEU A 51 9.01 2.71 8.67
C LEU A 51 8.82 3.66 9.86
N ALA A 52 8.26 3.18 10.99
CA ALA A 52 8.04 3.98 12.18
C ALA A 52 9.36 4.51 12.80
N TRP A 53 10.47 3.78 12.62
CA TRP A 53 11.79 4.16 13.17
C TRP A 53 12.81 4.58 12.11
N LEU A 54 12.37 4.76 10.88
CA LEU A 54 13.24 5.07 9.75
C LEU A 54 13.89 6.45 9.89
N ARG A 55 15.21 6.45 10.09
CA ARG A 55 16.04 7.67 10.21
C ARG A 55 17.07 7.81 9.11
N HIS A 56 17.31 6.76 8.34
CA HIS A 56 18.28 6.76 7.25
C HIS A 56 17.73 7.57 6.07
N ARG A 57 18.33 8.73 5.81
CA ARG A 57 17.81 9.71 4.83
C ARG A 57 17.58 9.15 3.43
N PRO A 58 18.52 8.42 2.79
CA PRO A 58 18.30 7.90 1.44
C PRO A 58 17.09 6.94 1.37
N THR A 59 16.99 6.02 2.33
CA THR A 59 15.85 5.08 2.42
C THR A 59 14.56 5.83 2.71
N TRP A 60 14.63 6.91 3.50
CA TRP A 60 13.47 7.73 3.81
C TRP A 60 12.90 8.41 2.55
N TRP A 61 13.77 8.93 1.65
CA TRP A 61 13.31 9.52 0.39
C TRP A 61 12.60 8.50 -0.50
N LEU A 62 13.12 7.27 -0.60
CA LEU A 62 12.52 6.21 -1.40
C LEU A 62 11.20 5.71 -0.79
N ALA A 63 11.23 5.31 0.47
CA ALA A 63 10.04 4.80 1.16
C ALA A 63 8.98 5.90 1.37
N GLY A 64 9.41 7.11 1.72
CA GLY A 64 8.52 8.26 1.89
C GLY A 64 7.87 8.71 0.58
N GLY A 65 8.62 8.70 -0.52
CA GLY A 65 8.08 8.97 -1.85
C GLY A 65 7.03 7.94 -2.28
N ALA A 66 7.32 6.65 -2.05
CA ALA A 66 6.37 5.57 -2.31
C ALA A 66 5.10 5.72 -1.44
N LEU A 67 5.28 6.01 -0.15
CA LEU A 67 4.15 6.21 0.76
C LEU A 67 3.32 7.45 0.38
N ALA A 68 3.97 8.54 -0.01
CA ALA A 68 3.28 9.73 -0.51
C ALA A 68 2.46 9.42 -1.77
N GLY A 69 3.02 8.65 -2.71
CA GLY A 69 2.30 8.18 -3.90
C GLY A 69 1.06 7.35 -3.54
N VAL A 70 1.20 6.42 -2.59
CA VAL A 70 0.07 5.63 -2.07
C VAL A 70 -0.99 6.52 -1.44
N VAL A 71 -0.61 7.47 -0.59
CA VAL A 71 -1.56 8.39 0.05
C VAL A 71 -2.30 9.24 -0.99
N VAL A 72 -1.61 9.77 -2.00
CA VAL A 72 -2.24 10.51 -3.09
C VAL A 72 -3.22 9.62 -3.87
N ALA A 73 -2.82 8.38 -4.17
CA ALA A 73 -3.69 7.42 -4.86
C ALA A 73 -4.93 7.08 -4.02
N ASP A 74 -4.77 6.90 -2.71
CA ASP A 74 -5.88 6.60 -1.80
C ASP A 74 -6.85 7.80 -1.69
N LEU A 75 -6.31 9.01 -1.49
CA LEU A 75 -7.10 10.24 -1.44
C LEU A 75 -7.84 10.55 -2.75
N SER A 76 -7.40 10.01 -3.87
CA SER A 76 -8.12 10.13 -5.15
C SER A 76 -9.48 9.42 -5.13
N THR A 77 -9.71 8.52 -4.17
CA THR A 77 -10.90 7.66 -4.02
C THR A 77 -11.21 6.79 -5.24
N MET A 78 -10.22 6.59 -6.11
CA MET A 78 -10.35 5.74 -7.32
C MET A 78 -9.94 4.28 -7.09
N SER A 79 -9.54 3.93 -5.87
CA SER A 79 -9.12 2.57 -5.48
C SER A 79 -9.87 2.15 -4.23
N LYS A 80 -11.04 1.55 -4.41
CA LYS A 80 -11.87 1.05 -3.32
C LYS A 80 -11.82 -0.48 -3.30
N GLY A 81 -10.82 -1.04 -2.63
CA GLY A 81 -10.51 -2.47 -2.59
C GLY A 81 -9.42 -2.88 -3.59
N GLU A 82 -8.89 -4.09 -3.43
CA GLU A 82 -7.78 -4.67 -4.22
C GLU A 82 -6.49 -3.84 -4.23
N VAL A 83 -6.32 -2.98 -3.25
CA VAL A 83 -5.17 -2.06 -3.18
C VAL A 83 -3.85 -2.79 -2.98
N GLU A 84 -3.87 -4.00 -2.42
CA GLU A 84 -2.71 -4.87 -2.30
C GLU A 84 -2.10 -5.22 -3.67
N ARG A 85 -2.91 -5.23 -4.72
CA ARG A 85 -2.46 -5.44 -6.12
C ARG A 85 -2.07 -4.13 -6.79
N ILE A 86 -2.92 -3.10 -6.65
CA ILE A 86 -2.73 -1.79 -7.30
C ILE A 86 -1.46 -1.11 -6.78
N TRP A 87 -1.18 -1.24 -5.47
CA TRP A 87 -0.03 -0.60 -4.82
C TRP A 87 1.22 -1.49 -4.75
N LEU A 88 1.18 -2.67 -5.37
CA LEU A 88 2.32 -3.57 -5.43
C LEU A 88 3.62 -2.90 -5.88
N PRO A 89 3.63 -1.97 -6.87
CA PRO A 89 4.84 -1.25 -7.25
C PRO A 89 5.49 -0.43 -6.14
N ALA A 90 4.72 0.01 -5.13
CA ALA A 90 5.24 0.75 -3.97
C ALA A 90 5.91 -0.18 -2.93
N VAL A 91 5.48 -1.44 -2.85
CA VAL A 91 5.92 -2.40 -1.81
C VAL A 91 7.43 -2.57 -1.73
N PRO A 92 8.20 -2.74 -2.83
CA PRO A 92 9.66 -2.88 -2.75
C PRO A 92 10.34 -1.70 -2.06
N PHE A 93 9.88 -0.47 -2.32
CA PHE A 93 10.41 0.74 -1.72
C PHE A 93 10.09 0.84 -0.23
N LEU A 94 8.90 0.40 0.20
CA LEU A 94 8.50 0.35 1.60
C LEU A 94 9.33 -0.70 2.37
N VAL A 95 9.50 -1.88 1.80
CA VAL A 95 10.25 -2.99 2.41
C VAL A 95 11.74 -2.64 2.59
N LEU A 96 12.31 -1.75 1.76
CA LEU A 96 13.69 -1.26 1.93
C LEU A 96 13.95 -0.68 3.32
N ALA A 97 12.92 -0.18 4.02
CA ALA A 97 13.05 0.31 5.38
C ALA A 97 13.58 -0.77 6.34
N THR A 98 13.28 -2.04 6.11
CA THR A 98 13.73 -3.15 6.96
C THR A 98 15.26 -3.35 6.92
N ALA A 99 15.92 -2.92 5.86
CA ALA A 99 17.39 -2.97 5.76
C ALA A 99 18.07 -2.05 6.78
N THR A 100 17.34 -1.08 7.35
CA THR A 100 17.88 -0.11 8.31
C THR A 100 17.80 -0.58 9.77
N PHE A 101 17.31 -1.77 10.06
CA PHE A 101 17.34 -2.33 11.41
C PHE A 101 18.78 -2.42 11.94
N PRO A 102 19.02 -2.01 13.20
CA PRO A 102 20.36 -1.73 13.71
C PRO A 102 21.25 -2.97 13.83
N ASP A 103 20.68 -4.10 14.20
CA ASP A 103 21.46 -5.32 14.46
C ASP A 103 20.75 -6.61 14.00
N LEU A 104 21.50 -7.71 14.08
CA LEU A 104 21.05 -9.03 13.62
C LEU A 104 19.91 -9.60 14.48
N ARG A 105 19.83 -9.24 15.77
CA ARG A 105 18.77 -9.71 16.67
C ARG A 105 17.44 -9.08 16.28
N TRP A 106 17.42 -7.79 16.02
CA TRP A 106 16.26 -7.08 15.51
C TRP A 106 15.79 -7.63 14.17
N ARG A 107 16.72 -7.84 13.24
CA ARG A 107 16.41 -8.43 11.92
C ARG A 107 15.78 -9.81 12.05
N ARG A 108 16.36 -10.69 12.87
CA ARG A 108 15.82 -12.04 13.11
C ARG A 108 14.47 -12.02 13.81
N GLY A 109 14.32 -11.18 14.83
CA GLY A 109 13.06 -11.03 15.56
C GLY A 109 11.92 -10.57 14.65
N TRP A 110 12.16 -9.53 13.86
CA TRP A 110 11.18 -9.02 12.92
C TRP A 110 10.90 -9.98 11.76
N LEU A 111 11.90 -10.73 11.28
CA LEU A 111 11.69 -11.78 10.29
C LEU A 111 10.80 -12.89 10.86
N ALA A 112 11.03 -13.32 12.08
CA ALA A 112 10.17 -14.29 12.74
C ALA A 112 8.72 -13.78 12.90
N ALA A 113 8.54 -12.52 13.31
CA ALA A 113 7.23 -11.88 13.39
C ALA A 113 6.53 -11.81 12.03
N GLN A 114 7.28 -11.49 10.97
CA GLN A 114 6.78 -11.45 9.60
C GLN A 114 6.28 -12.82 9.14
N LEU A 115 7.09 -13.86 9.36
CA LEU A 115 6.72 -15.23 9.02
C LEU A 115 5.52 -15.72 9.83
N ALA A 116 5.48 -15.44 11.14
CA ALA A 116 4.34 -15.79 11.98
C ALA A 116 3.06 -15.09 11.52
N ALA A 117 3.13 -13.81 11.18
CA ALA A 117 1.99 -13.07 10.64
C ALA A 117 1.52 -13.64 9.30
N ALA A 118 2.43 -13.95 8.39
CA ALA A 118 2.09 -14.55 7.10
C ALA A 118 1.43 -15.91 7.27
N LEU A 119 1.95 -16.78 8.15
CA LEU A 119 1.34 -18.06 8.46
C LEU A 119 -0.04 -17.92 9.10
N ALA A 120 -0.19 -17.00 10.05
CA ALA A 120 -1.48 -16.74 10.70
C ALA A 120 -2.52 -16.27 9.68
N LEU A 121 -2.15 -15.35 8.77
CA LEU A 121 -3.02 -14.91 7.69
C LEU A 121 -3.40 -16.06 6.77
N GLN A 122 -2.44 -16.90 6.37
CA GLN A 122 -2.68 -18.06 5.50
C GLN A 122 -3.62 -19.08 6.14
N LEU A 123 -3.53 -19.26 7.46
CA LEU A 123 -4.38 -20.22 8.17
C LEU A 123 -5.78 -19.69 8.46
N VAL A 124 -5.90 -18.39 8.72
CA VAL A 124 -7.17 -17.74 9.10
C VAL A 124 -7.97 -17.27 7.89
N LEU A 125 -7.29 -16.71 6.89
CA LEU A 125 -7.94 -16.23 5.68
C LEU A 125 -8.03 -17.38 4.67
N ARG A 126 -9.21 -17.97 4.57
CA ARG A 126 -9.55 -18.86 3.45
C ARG A 126 -9.83 -17.99 2.23
N SER A 127 -8.83 -17.87 1.36
CA SER A 127 -9.03 -17.24 0.06
C SER A 127 -9.82 -18.18 -0.85
N PRO A 128 -10.85 -17.70 -1.56
CA PRO A 128 -11.63 -18.49 -2.50
C PRO A 128 -10.92 -18.79 -3.85
N TRP A 129 -9.68 -18.33 -4.01
CA TRP A 129 -8.79 -18.63 -5.14
C TRP A 129 -7.72 -19.60 -4.79
#